data_f3a47dc0825fbd68cc810a621bdf14bf
#
_entry.id   f3a47dc0825fbd68cc810a621bdf14bf
#
_cell.length_a   1.000
_cell.length_b   1.000
_cell.length_c   1.000
_cell.angle_alpha   90.00
_cell.angle_beta   90.00
_cell.angle_gamma   90.00
#
_symmetry.space_group_name_H-M   'P 1'
#
loop_
_entity.id
_entity.type
_entity.pdbx_description
1 polymer ?
#
loop_
_entity_poly.entity_id
_entity_poly.type
_entity_poly.pdbx_seq_one_letter_code
_entity_poly.pdbx_strand_id
1 'polypeptide(L)'
;MNGKVCVVTGATSWIGKAAATALARQGAQVVLVGRDRGRSEATAAELAKVAASPPQVEIADLSSMAQVRALADRLNAMDRIDVLINNAGFVAGRRHATEDGFEEVFAVNHLAPFLLTNLLLGKLTASAPARVITVTSDAHTAAKLDLDDLQLEHGWDSWRSYSNSKLANILFTRELARRTAGTGVTANCAHPGVVRSGFGRDAAPLLRIGLVFARPFLLSPERGASTVVYLATSPDVADATGGYYVKSRLREPSKAAQDEATARRLWELSEELTGLTPARPAGT
;
A
#
# COMPACT_ATOMS: atom_id res chain seq x y z
N MET A 1 13.13 -14.55 8.09
CA MET A 1 12.62 -13.22 8.54
C MET A 1 12.78 -13.03 10.05
N ASN A 2 13.53 -13.92 10.72
CA ASN A 2 13.74 -13.84 12.18
C ASN A 2 14.29 -12.48 12.60
N GLY A 3 13.71 -11.88 13.65
CA GLY A 3 14.09 -10.57 14.17
C GLY A 3 13.72 -9.36 13.28
N LYS A 4 13.02 -9.57 12.14
CA LYS A 4 12.55 -8.52 11.26
C LYS A 4 11.14 -8.07 11.65
N VAL A 5 10.91 -6.76 11.67
CA VAL A 5 9.61 -6.15 11.94
C VAL A 5 8.94 -5.78 10.63
N CYS A 6 7.74 -6.32 10.41
CA CYS A 6 6.95 -6.11 9.18
C CYS A 6 5.61 -5.45 9.51
N VAL A 7 5.41 -4.22 9.06
CA VAL A 7 4.15 -3.48 9.17
C VAL A 7 3.30 -3.74 7.93
N VAL A 8 2.05 -4.18 8.10
CA VAL A 8 1.13 -4.48 6.99
C VAL A 8 -0.17 -3.71 7.16
N THR A 9 -0.46 -2.77 6.25
CA THR A 9 -1.73 -2.05 6.25
C THR A 9 -2.83 -2.86 5.55
N GLY A 10 -4.06 -2.77 6.04
CA GLY A 10 -5.18 -3.58 5.54
C GLY A 10 -4.99 -5.08 5.76
N ALA A 11 -4.34 -5.44 6.86
CA ALA A 11 -3.93 -6.81 7.18
C ALA A 11 -5.07 -7.75 7.60
N THR A 12 -6.31 -7.26 7.72
CA THR A 12 -7.45 -8.04 8.24
C THR A 12 -8.20 -8.85 7.19
N SER A 13 -7.80 -8.78 5.93
CA SER A 13 -8.50 -9.46 4.83
C SER A 13 -7.61 -9.72 3.63
N TRP A 14 -7.99 -10.68 2.83
CA TRP A 14 -7.45 -10.98 1.50
C TRP A 14 -5.92 -11.01 1.43
N ILE A 15 -5.34 -10.19 0.52
CA ILE A 15 -3.90 -10.13 0.25
C ILE A 15 -3.11 -9.74 1.50
N GLY A 16 -3.58 -8.70 2.23
CA GLY A 16 -2.90 -8.23 3.44
C GLY A 16 -2.81 -9.30 4.52
N LYS A 17 -3.92 -10.02 4.79
CA LYS A 17 -3.94 -11.13 5.75
C LYS A 17 -3.04 -12.28 5.29
N ALA A 18 -3.08 -12.64 4.01
CA ALA A 18 -2.25 -13.71 3.47
C ALA A 18 -0.75 -13.35 3.50
N ALA A 19 -0.39 -12.11 3.17
CA ALA A 19 0.99 -11.62 3.27
C ALA A 19 1.47 -11.62 4.73
N ALA A 20 0.68 -11.07 5.65
CA ALA A 20 0.98 -11.06 7.08
C ALA A 20 1.20 -12.49 7.63
N THR A 21 0.32 -13.44 7.25
CA THR A 21 0.44 -14.85 7.64
C THR A 21 1.72 -15.48 7.10
N ALA A 22 2.07 -15.20 5.84
CA ALA A 22 3.28 -15.75 5.22
C ALA A 22 4.55 -15.21 5.87
N LEU A 23 4.57 -13.92 6.24
CA LEU A 23 5.69 -13.29 6.95
C LEU A 23 5.83 -13.84 8.37
N ALA A 24 4.72 -13.99 9.10
CA ALA A 24 4.70 -14.57 10.43
C ALA A 24 5.27 -16.01 10.46
N ARG A 25 4.89 -16.85 9.47
CA ARG A 25 5.43 -18.21 9.30
C ARG A 25 6.95 -18.22 9.02
N GLN A 26 7.48 -17.14 8.44
CA GLN A 26 8.92 -17.00 8.21
C GLN A 26 9.67 -16.38 9.41
N GLY A 27 9.01 -16.21 10.56
CA GLY A 27 9.61 -15.73 11.79
C GLY A 27 9.65 -14.20 11.93
N ALA A 28 8.94 -13.44 11.07
CA ALA A 28 8.84 -12.00 11.25
C ALA A 28 7.93 -11.64 12.43
N GLN A 29 8.28 -10.56 13.14
CA GLN A 29 7.35 -9.85 14.01
C GLN A 29 6.41 -9.02 13.13
N VAL A 30 5.13 -9.36 13.13
CA VAL A 30 4.14 -8.70 12.26
C VAL A 30 3.31 -7.70 13.04
N VAL A 31 3.20 -6.48 12.51
CA VAL A 31 2.31 -5.43 12.98
C VAL A 31 1.14 -5.32 12.01
N LEU A 32 -0.04 -5.68 12.46
CA LEU A 32 -1.29 -5.66 11.70
C LEU A 32 -1.95 -4.29 11.85
N VAL A 33 -2.05 -3.54 10.76
CA VAL A 33 -2.78 -2.27 10.75
C VAL A 33 -4.16 -2.48 10.15
N GLY A 34 -5.22 -2.16 10.90
CA GLY A 34 -6.61 -2.25 10.46
C GLY A 34 -7.50 -1.21 11.14
N ARG A 35 -8.68 -0.91 10.57
CA ARG A 35 -9.61 0.06 11.15
C ARG A 35 -10.58 -0.54 12.18
N ASP A 36 -10.87 -1.82 12.06
CA ASP A 36 -11.81 -2.54 12.94
C ASP A 36 -11.04 -3.36 13.97
N ARG A 37 -11.20 -3.03 15.25
CA ARG A 37 -10.50 -3.67 16.36
C ARG A 37 -10.80 -5.17 16.43
N GLY A 38 -12.06 -5.56 16.41
CA GLY A 38 -12.45 -6.96 16.58
C GLY A 38 -11.90 -7.85 15.46
N ARG A 39 -11.96 -7.37 14.20
CA ARG A 39 -11.39 -8.10 13.07
C ARG A 39 -9.87 -8.16 13.12
N SER A 40 -9.22 -7.10 13.60
CA SER A 40 -7.76 -7.06 13.73
C SER A 40 -7.28 -8.03 14.82
N GLU A 41 -7.94 -8.05 15.97
CA GLU A 41 -7.64 -8.97 17.08
C GLU A 41 -7.91 -10.43 16.69
N ALA A 42 -9.03 -10.70 16.00
CA ALA A 42 -9.32 -12.04 15.48
C ALA A 42 -8.24 -12.50 14.48
N THR A 43 -7.79 -11.60 13.60
CA THR A 43 -6.70 -11.90 12.65
C THR A 43 -5.38 -12.15 13.39
N ALA A 44 -5.05 -11.34 14.41
CA ALA A 44 -3.86 -11.55 15.22
C ALA A 44 -3.87 -12.90 15.93
N ALA A 45 -5.02 -13.31 16.51
CA ALA A 45 -5.20 -14.61 17.14
C ALA A 45 -5.01 -15.79 16.15
N GLU A 46 -5.43 -15.63 14.90
CA GLU A 46 -5.16 -16.63 13.88
C GLU A 46 -3.67 -16.69 13.49
N LEU A 47 -3.03 -15.54 13.32
CA LEU A 47 -1.60 -15.46 13.00
C LEU A 47 -0.74 -16.01 14.13
N ALA A 48 -1.11 -15.78 15.39
CA ALA A 48 -0.38 -16.27 16.55
C ALA A 48 -0.21 -17.79 16.57
N LYS A 49 -1.10 -18.54 15.91
CA LYS A 49 -1.00 -20.01 15.79
C LYS A 49 0.19 -20.47 14.93
N VAL A 50 0.74 -19.59 14.10
CA VAL A 50 1.81 -19.90 13.14
C VAL A 50 3.02 -18.96 13.26
N ALA A 51 2.92 -17.93 14.08
CA ALA A 51 3.96 -16.93 14.30
C ALA A 51 4.95 -17.37 15.38
N ALA A 52 6.22 -17.05 15.20
CA ALA A 52 7.24 -17.24 16.22
C ALA A 52 7.14 -16.20 17.37
N SER A 53 6.56 -15.02 17.07
CA SER A 53 6.31 -13.95 18.05
C SER A 53 4.86 -13.48 17.93
N PRO A 54 4.20 -13.07 19.04
CA PRO A 54 2.83 -12.58 18.99
C PRO A 54 2.69 -11.39 18.04
N PRO A 55 1.73 -11.41 17.10
CA PRO A 55 1.48 -10.27 16.23
C PRO A 55 0.99 -9.06 17.04
N GLN A 56 1.45 -7.86 16.69
CA GLN A 56 0.93 -6.61 17.24
C GLN A 56 -0.25 -6.11 16.41
N VAL A 57 -1.16 -5.40 17.05
CA VAL A 57 -2.34 -4.80 16.42
C VAL A 57 -2.31 -3.30 16.59
N GLU A 58 -2.35 -2.58 15.48
CA GLU A 58 -2.51 -1.13 15.42
C GLU A 58 -3.85 -0.78 14.77
N ILE A 59 -4.61 0.06 15.45
CA ILE A 59 -5.92 0.50 14.94
C ILE A 59 -5.80 1.92 14.40
N ALA A 60 -6.13 2.07 13.10
CA ALA A 60 -6.21 3.36 12.44
C ALA A 60 -7.16 3.30 11.24
N ASP A 61 -7.98 4.31 11.09
CA ASP A 61 -8.72 4.58 9.87
C ASP A 61 -7.83 5.40 8.92
N LEU A 62 -7.45 4.80 7.81
CA LEU A 62 -6.57 5.43 6.83
C LEU A 62 -7.29 6.48 5.96
N SER A 63 -8.59 6.67 6.13
CA SER A 63 -9.32 7.80 5.54
C SER A 63 -9.11 9.11 6.31
N SER A 64 -8.57 9.06 7.54
CA SER A 64 -8.25 10.20 8.39
C SER A 64 -6.76 10.45 8.44
N MET A 65 -6.30 11.59 7.95
CA MET A 65 -4.87 11.95 7.99
C MET A 65 -4.36 12.14 9.42
N ALA A 66 -5.23 12.57 10.33
CA ALA A 66 -4.91 12.65 11.76
C ALA A 66 -4.63 11.26 12.35
N GLN A 67 -5.43 10.24 12.02
CA GLN A 67 -5.20 8.87 12.48
C GLN A 67 -3.97 8.24 11.82
N VAL A 68 -3.66 8.59 10.56
CA VAL A 68 -2.41 8.17 9.89
C VAL A 68 -1.19 8.73 10.63
N ARG A 69 -1.22 10.01 11.06
CA ARG A 69 -0.15 10.63 11.85
C ARG A 69 0.01 9.94 13.21
N ALA A 70 -1.09 9.76 13.94
CA ALA A 70 -1.06 9.06 15.23
C ALA A 70 -0.57 7.60 15.11
N LEU A 71 -0.89 6.91 14.01
CA LEU A 71 -0.33 5.60 13.70
C LEU A 71 1.18 5.69 13.48
N ALA A 72 1.65 6.66 12.70
CA ALA A 72 3.08 6.86 12.44
C ALA A 72 3.85 7.14 13.74
N ASP A 73 3.30 7.93 14.66
CA ASP A 73 3.92 8.21 15.96
C ASP A 73 4.11 6.91 16.77
N ARG A 74 3.08 6.05 16.83
CA ARG A 74 3.17 4.75 17.53
C ARG A 74 4.17 3.82 16.87
N LEU A 75 4.22 3.77 15.54
CA LEU A 75 5.19 2.95 14.81
C LEU A 75 6.62 3.50 14.93
N ASN A 76 6.81 4.82 15.00
CA ASN A 76 8.11 5.44 15.24
C ASN A 76 8.66 5.16 16.65
N ALA A 77 7.80 4.85 17.62
CA ALA A 77 8.22 4.43 18.97
C ALA A 77 8.77 2.99 19.01
N MET A 78 8.59 2.20 17.95
CA MET A 78 9.18 0.86 17.86
C MET A 78 10.70 0.92 17.65
N ASP A 79 11.43 -0.12 18.03
CA ASP A 79 12.88 -0.19 17.86
C ASP A 79 13.30 -0.13 16.39
N ARG A 80 12.58 -0.84 15.51
CA ARG A 80 12.87 -0.94 14.08
C ARG A 80 11.64 -1.22 13.23
N ILE A 81 11.72 -0.90 11.94
CA ILE A 81 10.78 -1.33 10.89
C ILE A 81 11.61 -1.75 9.67
N ASP A 82 11.62 -3.05 9.38
CA ASP A 82 12.39 -3.59 8.25
C ASP A 82 11.58 -3.63 6.96
N VAL A 83 10.26 -3.83 7.07
CA VAL A 83 9.36 -3.92 5.93
C VAL A 83 8.08 -3.14 6.20
N LEU A 84 7.74 -2.22 5.32
CA LEU A 84 6.43 -1.55 5.29
C LEU A 84 5.65 -2.01 4.05
N ILE A 85 4.50 -2.62 4.25
CA ILE A 85 3.60 -3.05 3.18
C ILE A 85 2.36 -2.15 3.16
N ASN A 86 2.33 -1.21 2.22
CA ASN A 86 1.19 -0.37 1.88
C ASN A 86 0.21 -1.20 1.04
N ASN A 87 -0.62 -2.00 1.72
CA ASN A 87 -1.57 -2.91 1.06
C ASN A 87 -3.01 -2.42 1.17
N ALA A 88 -3.36 -1.61 2.17
CA ALA A 88 -4.71 -1.10 2.32
C ALA A 88 -5.19 -0.40 1.04
N GLY A 89 -6.43 -0.66 0.67
CA GLY A 89 -7.05 -0.06 -0.49
C GLY A 89 -8.38 -0.72 -0.84
N PHE A 90 -9.24 0.02 -1.52
CA PHE A 90 -10.57 -0.44 -1.92
C PHE A 90 -11.04 0.28 -3.18
N VAL A 91 -12.22 -0.11 -3.64
CA VAL A 91 -12.98 0.54 -4.73
C VAL A 91 -14.31 0.98 -4.15
N ALA A 92 -14.68 2.24 -4.35
CA ALA A 92 -15.96 2.78 -3.92
C ALA A 92 -17.02 2.63 -5.02
N GLY A 93 -18.26 2.38 -4.63
CA GLY A 93 -19.42 2.37 -5.55
C GLY A 93 -19.98 3.77 -5.84
N ARG A 94 -19.63 4.75 -5.02
CA ARG A 94 -20.04 6.16 -5.13
C ARG A 94 -18.95 7.07 -4.57
N ARG A 95 -18.95 8.34 -4.99
CA ARG A 95 -18.03 9.33 -4.45
C ARG A 95 -18.39 9.66 -3.00
N HIS A 96 -17.38 9.57 -2.13
CA HIS A 96 -17.43 10.05 -0.76
C HIS A 96 -16.26 11.00 -0.52
N ALA A 97 -16.49 12.01 0.30
CA ALA A 97 -15.42 12.82 0.86
C ALA A 97 -15.10 12.31 2.28
N THR A 98 -13.83 12.28 2.63
CA THR A 98 -13.37 12.01 4.00
C THR A 98 -13.63 13.21 4.92
N GLU A 99 -13.40 13.07 6.22
CA GLU A 99 -13.46 14.18 7.17
C GLU A 99 -12.45 15.30 6.83
N ASP A 100 -11.32 14.95 6.18
CA ASP A 100 -10.32 15.90 5.70
C ASP A 100 -10.70 16.54 4.33
N GLY A 101 -11.87 16.20 3.76
CA GLY A 101 -12.37 16.73 2.49
C GLY A 101 -11.84 16.03 1.24
N PHE A 102 -11.07 14.95 1.35
CA PHE A 102 -10.50 14.22 0.22
C PHE A 102 -11.46 13.18 -0.36
N GLU A 103 -11.34 12.89 -1.66
CA GLU A 103 -11.98 11.73 -2.27
C GLU A 103 -11.48 10.46 -1.60
N GLU A 104 -12.41 9.64 -1.08
CA GLU A 104 -12.10 8.57 -0.13
C GLU A 104 -11.16 7.49 -0.70
N VAL A 105 -11.31 7.13 -1.98
CA VAL A 105 -10.43 6.13 -2.62
C VAL A 105 -9.02 6.71 -2.79
N PHE A 106 -8.90 7.97 -3.22
CA PHE A 106 -7.61 8.64 -3.35
C PHE A 106 -6.94 8.82 -1.97
N ALA A 107 -7.72 9.20 -0.95
CA ALA A 107 -7.23 9.34 0.42
C ALA A 107 -6.64 8.03 0.95
N VAL A 108 -7.41 6.95 0.93
CA VAL A 108 -7.00 5.66 1.52
C VAL A 108 -5.96 4.94 0.67
N ASN A 109 -6.14 4.95 -0.67
CA ASN A 109 -5.26 4.18 -1.55
C ASN A 109 -3.92 4.88 -1.82
N HIS A 110 -3.87 6.23 -1.78
CA HIS A 110 -2.68 7.00 -2.14
C HIS A 110 -2.19 7.95 -1.03
N LEU A 111 -3.02 8.88 -0.55
CA LEU A 111 -2.53 9.89 0.43
C LEU A 111 -2.09 9.26 1.75
N ALA A 112 -2.83 8.26 2.25
CA ALA A 112 -2.47 7.56 3.48
C ALA A 112 -1.14 6.79 3.38
N PRO A 113 -0.89 5.93 2.36
CA PRO A 113 0.42 5.30 2.19
C PRO A 113 1.54 6.32 1.92
N PHE A 114 1.26 7.40 1.19
CA PHE A 114 2.20 8.50 0.99
C PHE A 114 2.61 9.12 2.33
N LEU A 115 1.65 9.58 3.11
CA LEU A 115 1.88 10.23 4.41
C LEU A 115 2.57 9.29 5.40
N LEU A 116 2.02 8.07 5.57
CA LEU A 116 2.57 7.08 6.50
C LEU A 116 4.04 6.76 6.16
N THR A 117 4.33 6.49 4.89
CA THR A 117 5.69 6.14 4.46
C THR A 117 6.66 7.29 4.73
N ASN A 118 6.29 8.52 4.41
CA ASN A 118 7.15 9.68 4.63
C ASN A 118 7.39 9.95 6.13
N LEU A 119 6.37 9.82 6.97
CA LEU A 119 6.51 9.97 8.43
C LEU A 119 7.38 8.86 9.05
N LEU A 120 7.44 7.69 8.43
CA LEU A 120 8.27 6.56 8.87
C LEU A 120 9.65 6.52 8.21
N LEU A 121 9.96 7.44 7.28
CA LEU A 121 11.19 7.36 6.48
C LEU A 121 12.46 7.39 7.33
N GLY A 122 12.48 8.22 8.37
CA GLY A 122 13.60 8.25 9.33
C GLY A 122 13.81 6.91 10.04
N LYS A 123 12.71 6.27 10.49
CA LYS A 123 12.74 4.96 11.13
C LYS A 123 13.17 3.86 10.15
N LEU A 124 12.65 3.87 8.93
CA LEU A 124 13.04 2.93 7.87
C LEU A 124 14.53 3.04 7.55
N THR A 125 15.05 4.27 7.41
CA THR A 125 16.47 4.53 7.16
C THR A 125 17.34 4.05 8.34
N ALA A 126 16.94 4.32 9.56
CA ALA A 126 17.65 3.83 10.75
C ALA A 126 17.62 2.29 10.90
N SER A 127 16.63 1.64 10.28
CA SER A 127 16.47 0.18 10.27
C SER A 127 17.09 -0.50 9.05
N ALA A 128 17.75 0.26 8.17
CA ALA A 128 18.31 -0.26 6.92
C ALA A 128 19.16 -1.55 7.10
N PRO A 129 19.13 -2.49 6.15
CA PRO A 129 18.32 -2.46 4.92
C PRO A 129 16.83 -2.64 5.19
N ALA A 130 16.02 -1.72 4.66
CA ALA A 130 14.56 -1.72 4.81
C ALA A 130 13.83 -1.68 3.45
N ARG A 131 12.59 -2.17 3.42
CA ARG A 131 11.83 -2.32 2.18
C ARG A 131 10.44 -1.72 2.31
N VAL A 132 10.04 -0.91 1.34
CA VAL A 132 8.67 -0.41 1.18
C VAL A 132 8.04 -1.12 -0.01
N ILE A 133 6.91 -1.77 0.21
CA ILE A 133 6.14 -2.45 -0.84
C ILE A 133 4.76 -1.80 -0.95
N THR A 134 4.43 -1.26 -2.12
CA THR A 134 3.12 -0.66 -2.37
C THR A 134 2.29 -1.57 -3.27
N VAL A 135 1.11 -1.98 -2.78
CA VAL A 135 0.19 -2.81 -3.58
C VAL A 135 -0.57 -1.93 -4.57
N THR A 136 -0.35 -2.23 -5.85
CA THR A 136 -0.98 -1.55 -6.98
C THR A 136 -1.84 -2.52 -7.82
N SER A 137 -2.16 -2.16 -9.05
CA SER A 137 -3.01 -2.98 -9.93
C SER A 137 -2.70 -2.69 -11.40
N ASP A 138 -2.96 -3.65 -12.29
CA ASP A 138 -2.97 -3.42 -13.74
C ASP A 138 -4.04 -2.40 -14.16
N ALA A 139 -5.00 -2.08 -13.30
CA ALA A 139 -5.95 -0.98 -13.51
C ALA A 139 -5.26 0.36 -13.81
N HIS A 140 -4.02 0.57 -13.37
CA HIS A 140 -3.23 1.77 -13.67
C HIS A 140 -3.07 2.04 -15.19
N THR A 141 -3.19 1.01 -16.02
CA THR A 141 -3.09 1.15 -17.49
C THR A 141 -4.28 1.89 -18.10
N ALA A 142 -5.42 1.90 -17.41
CA ALA A 142 -6.63 2.62 -17.81
C ALA A 142 -6.76 4.00 -17.13
N ALA A 143 -5.78 4.36 -16.30
CA ALA A 143 -5.81 5.62 -15.56
C ALA A 143 -5.70 6.84 -16.49
N LYS A 144 -6.42 7.89 -16.12
CA LYS A 144 -6.35 9.23 -16.70
C LYS A 144 -6.18 10.21 -15.55
N LEU A 145 -4.96 10.23 -15.00
CA LEU A 145 -4.63 11.09 -13.86
C LEU A 145 -4.54 12.54 -14.35
N ASP A 146 -5.39 13.37 -13.76
CA ASP A 146 -5.37 14.80 -13.91
C ASP A 146 -4.81 15.40 -12.63
N LEU A 147 -3.69 16.11 -12.73
CA LEU A 147 -3.03 16.70 -11.56
C LEU A 147 -3.75 17.95 -11.05
N ASP A 148 -4.60 18.56 -11.88
CA ASP A 148 -5.42 19.71 -11.49
C ASP A 148 -6.75 19.28 -10.87
N ASP A 149 -7.16 18.00 -11.01
CA ASP A 149 -8.37 17.43 -10.41
C ASP A 149 -8.12 16.03 -9.81
N LEU A 150 -7.17 15.94 -8.87
CA LEU A 150 -6.86 14.68 -8.16
C LEU A 150 -8.05 14.15 -7.34
N GLN A 151 -8.96 15.02 -6.94
CA GLN A 151 -10.13 14.69 -6.12
C GLN A 151 -11.33 14.25 -6.97
N LEU A 152 -11.19 14.25 -8.31
CA LEU A 152 -12.26 13.94 -9.23
C LEU A 152 -13.55 14.69 -8.90
N GLU A 153 -13.45 16.00 -8.71
CA GLU A 153 -14.61 16.86 -8.49
C GLU A 153 -15.54 16.88 -9.71
N HIS A 154 -14.94 16.66 -10.89
CA HIS A 154 -15.64 16.57 -12.15
C HIS A 154 -15.53 15.18 -12.78
N GLY A 155 -16.69 14.59 -13.08
CA GLY A 155 -16.75 13.32 -13.81
C GLY A 155 -16.19 12.13 -13.04
N TRP A 156 -16.50 12.05 -11.74
CA TRP A 156 -16.13 10.89 -10.93
C TRP A 156 -16.84 9.63 -11.43
N ASP A 157 -16.07 8.55 -11.54
CA ASP A 157 -16.60 7.18 -11.62
C ASP A 157 -15.68 6.24 -10.83
N SER A 158 -16.26 5.14 -10.38
CA SER A 158 -15.61 4.16 -9.52
C SER A 158 -14.31 3.60 -10.11
N TRP A 159 -14.30 3.33 -11.41
CA TRP A 159 -13.13 2.76 -12.09
C TRP A 159 -12.04 3.80 -12.31
N ARG A 160 -12.41 5.02 -12.71
CA ARG A 160 -11.49 6.15 -12.88
C ARG A 160 -10.80 6.49 -11.55
N SER A 161 -11.56 6.60 -10.45
CA SER A 161 -11.01 6.87 -9.12
C SER A 161 -10.01 5.77 -8.71
N TYR A 162 -10.40 4.50 -8.82
CA TYR A 162 -9.53 3.39 -8.48
C TYR A 162 -8.27 3.31 -9.36
N SER A 163 -8.43 3.39 -10.69
CA SER A 163 -7.30 3.29 -11.62
C SER A 163 -6.31 4.45 -11.45
N ASN A 164 -6.81 5.67 -11.22
CA ASN A 164 -5.97 6.83 -10.91
C ASN A 164 -5.19 6.63 -9.60
N SER A 165 -5.83 6.12 -8.55
CA SER A 165 -5.14 5.82 -7.28
C SER A 165 -4.02 4.77 -7.46
N LYS A 166 -4.20 3.80 -8.38
CA LYS A 166 -3.20 2.77 -8.65
C LYS A 166 -2.05 3.27 -9.53
N LEU A 167 -2.31 4.21 -10.43
CA LEU A 167 -1.26 4.94 -11.15
C LEU A 167 -0.47 5.83 -10.19
N ALA A 168 -1.16 6.58 -9.33
CA ALA A 168 -0.53 7.43 -8.32
C ALA A 168 0.41 6.63 -7.41
N ASN A 169 0.05 5.40 -7.04
CA ASN A 169 0.88 4.51 -6.23
C ASN A 169 2.17 4.07 -6.95
N ILE A 170 2.14 3.85 -8.26
CA ILE A 170 3.37 3.53 -9.02
C ILE A 170 4.27 4.76 -9.11
N LEU A 171 3.70 5.92 -9.46
CA LEU A 171 4.43 7.19 -9.53
C LEU A 171 5.07 7.54 -8.18
N PHE A 172 4.32 7.44 -7.09
CA PHE A 172 4.81 7.61 -5.72
C PHE A 172 5.97 6.68 -5.41
N THR A 173 5.84 5.38 -5.70
CA THR A 173 6.88 4.40 -5.36
C THR A 173 8.16 4.64 -6.14
N ARG A 174 8.07 5.03 -7.41
CA ARG A 174 9.24 5.36 -8.24
C ARG A 174 9.93 6.64 -7.76
N GLU A 175 9.15 7.66 -7.39
CA GLU A 175 9.71 8.89 -6.82
C GLU A 175 10.32 8.63 -5.44
N LEU A 176 9.69 7.82 -4.59
CA LEU A 176 10.25 7.39 -3.32
C LEU A 176 11.60 6.68 -3.51
N ALA A 177 11.68 5.73 -4.44
CA ALA A 177 12.92 5.02 -4.76
C ALA A 177 14.06 5.98 -5.15
N ARG A 178 13.75 7.04 -5.91
CA ARG A 178 14.70 8.08 -6.29
C ARG A 178 15.16 8.90 -5.07
N ARG A 179 14.22 9.27 -4.20
CA ARG A 179 14.49 10.10 -3.00
C ARG A 179 15.24 9.32 -1.91
N THR A 180 15.10 7.99 -1.88
CA THR A 180 15.78 7.13 -0.90
C THR A 180 17.07 6.50 -1.43
N ALA A 181 17.55 6.92 -2.60
CA ALA A 181 18.81 6.41 -3.15
C ALA A 181 19.97 6.60 -2.14
N GLY A 182 20.72 5.54 -1.91
CA GLY A 182 21.88 5.54 -0.98
C GLY A 182 21.51 5.43 0.52
N THR A 183 20.22 5.43 0.90
CA THR A 183 19.81 5.32 2.31
C THR A 183 19.69 3.88 2.82
N GLY A 184 19.78 2.90 1.94
CA GLY A 184 19.51 1.48 2.27
C GLY A 184 18.01 1.14 2.35
N VAL A 185 17.13 2.08 1.97
CA VAL A 185 15.68 1.84 1.83
C VAL A 185 15.34 1.59 0.37
N THR A 186 14.72 0.45 0.06
CA THR A 186 14.21 0.15 -1.29
C THR A 186 12.69 0.27 -1.33
N ALA A 187 12.15 0.70 -2.47
CA ALA A 187 10.70 0.87 -2.69
C ALA A 187 10.26 0.23 -4.00
N ASN A 188 9.30 -0.69 -3.95
CA ASN A 188 8.81 -1.41 -5.13
C ASN A 188 7.29 -1.56 -5.11
N CYS A 189 6.70 -1.69 -6.31
CA CYS A 189 5.27 -1.95 -6.51
C CYS A 189 4.99 -3.44 -6.74
N ALA A 190 3.91 -3.94 -6.15
CA ALA A 190 3.39 -5.29 -6.38
C ALA A 190 1.99 -5.25 -6.99
N HIS A 191 1.82 -5.84 -8.18
CA HIS A 191 0.49 -6.19 -8.70
C HIS A 191 0.15 -7.63 -8.30
N PRO A 192 -0.92 -7.83 -7.51
CA PRO A 192 -1.26 -9.15 -6.98
C PRO A 192 -1.98 -10.07 -7.97
N GLY A 193 -2.30 -9.60 -9.17
CA GLY A 193 -3.23 -10.26 -10.08
C GLY A 193 -4.69 -10.03 -9.70
N VAL A 194 -5.61 -10.67 -10.41
CA VAL A 194 -7.05 -10.60 -10.12
C VAL A 194 -7.38 -11.63 -9.02
N VAL A 195 -7.49 -11.13 -7.80
CA VAL A 195 -7.69 -11.96 -6.60
C VAL A 195 -9.17 -12.02 -6.24
N ARG A 196 -9.61 -13.15 -5.69
CA ARG A 196 -10.88 -13.23 -4.96
C ARG A 196 -10.84 -12.26 -3.80
N SER A 197 -11.38 -11.06 -4.00
CA SER A 197 -11.44 -10.02 -2.97
C SER A 197 -12.89 -9.61 -2.78
N GLY A 198 -13.16 -8.77 -1.78
CA GLY A 198 -14.46 -8.12 -1.63
C GLY A 198 -14.81 -7.12 -2.74
N PHE A 199 -14.04 -7.11 -3.82
CA PHE A 199 -14.23 -6.33 -5.02
C PHE A 199 -15.62 -6.57 -5.60
N GLY A 200 -16.44 -5.54 -5.71
CA GLY A 200 -17.78 -5.63 -6.26
C GLY A 200 -18.89 -5.99 -5.26
N ARG A 201 -18.67 -5.91 -3.94
CA ARG A 201 -19.78 -6.03 -2.97
C ARG A 201 -20.86 -4.98 -3.20
N ASP A 202 -20.45 -3.76 -3.60
CA ASP A 202 -21.33 -2.64 -3.89
C ASP A 202 -21.56 -2.45 -5.40
N ALA A 203 -21.16 -3.43 -6.22
CA ALA A 203 -21.36 -3.39 -7.68
C ALA A 203 -22.81 -3.73 -8.05
N ALA A 204 -23.24 -3.22 -9.22
CA ALA A 204 -24.56 -3.50 -9.78
C ALA A 204 -24.83 -5.02 -9.88
N PRO A 205 -26.08 -5.47 -9.70
CA PRO A 205 -26.44 -6.89 -9.62
C PRO A 205 -25.92 -7.73 -10.80
N LEU A 206 -25.91 -7.17 -12.00
CA LEU A 206 -25.45 -7.84 -13.23
C LEU A 206 -23.93 -8.09 -13.19
N LEU A 207 -23.14 -7.15 -12.66
CA LEU A 207 -21.70 -7.31 -12.48
C LEU A 207 -21.37 -8.34 -11.39
N ARG A 208 -22.18 -8.41 -10.33
CA ARG A 208 -22.06 -9.44 -9.28
C ARG A 208 -22.28 -10.83 -9.83
N ILE A 209 -23.23 -11.03 -10.73
CA ILE A 209 -23.47 -12.34 -11.41
C ILE A 209 -22.24 -12.70 -12.25
N GLY A 210 -21.70 -11.78 -13.05
CA GLY A 210 -20.47 -12.02 -13.83
C GLY A 210 -19.27 -12.40 -12.95
N LEU A 211 -19.11 -11.75 -11.79
CA LEU A 211 -18.04 -12.06 -10.81
C LEU A 211 -18.22 -13.44 -10.17
N VAL A 212 -19.45 -13.95 -10.00
CA VAL A 212 -19.69 -15.31 -9.50
C VAL A 212 -19.20 -16.35 -10.51
N PHE A 213 -19.47 -16.17 -11.80
CA PHE A 213 -18.97 -17.06 -12.86
C PHE A 213 -17.45 -16.93 -13.08
N ALA A 214 -16.85 -15.78 -12.81
CA ALA A 214 -15.40 -15.56 -12.88
C ALA A 214 -14.64 -16.16 -11.68
N ARG A 215 -15.32 -16.53 -10.59
CA ARG A 215 -14.70 -17.05 -9.35
C ARG A 215 -13.67 -18.17 -9.55
N PRO A 216 -13.84 -19.16 -10.44
CA PRO A 216 -12.85 -20.21 -10.65
C PRO A 216 -11.52 -19.69 -11.21
N PHE A 217 -11.55 -18.56 -11.91
CA PHE A 217 -10.37 -17.95 -12.55
C PHE A 217 -9.67 -16.90 -11.66
N LEU A 218 -10.26 -16.55 -10.50
CA LEU A 218 -9.67 -15.61 -9.58
C LEU A 218 -8.62 -16.30 -8.71
N LEU A 219 -7.49 -15.63 -8.52
CA LEU A 219 -6.42 -16.13 -7.66
C LEU A 219 -6.88 -16.24 -6.20
N SER A 220 -6.34 -17.21 -5.47
CA SER A 220 -6.50 -17.23 -4.02
C SER A 220 -5.74 -16.05 -3.37
N PRO A 221 -6.10 -15.63 -2.15
CA PRO A 221 -5.37 -14.58 -1.43
C PRO A 221 -3.87 -14.89 -1.28
N GLU A 222 -3.49 -16.15 -1.08
CA GLU A 222 -2.10 -16.57 -0.93
C GLU A 222 -1.32 -16.39 -2.24
N ARG A 223 -1.92 -16.74 -3.37
CA ARG A 223 -1.32 -16.50 -4.70
C ARG A 223 -1.23 -15.01 -5.00
N GLY A 224 -2.24 -14.23 -4.61
CA GLY A 224 -2.22 -12.77 -4.72
C GLY A 224 -1.12 -12.14 -3.87
N ALA A 225 -0.87 -12.66 -2.68
CA ALA A 225 0.16 -12.19 -1.78
C ALA A 225 1.59 -12.59 -2.22
N SER A 226 1.75 -13.57 -3.11
CA SER A 226 3.07 -14.15 -3.44
C SER A 226 4.09 -13.10 -3.91
N THR A 227 3.68 -12.14 -4.75
CA THR A 227 4.57 -11.06 -5.23
C THR A 227 4.94 -10.10 -4.11
N VAL A 228 4.00 -9.79 -3.21
CA VAL A 228 4.25 -8.93 -2.03
C VAL A 228 5.25 -9.61 -1.10
N VAL A 229 5.05 -10.90 -0.81
CA VAL A 229 5.96 -11.69 0.03
C VAL A 229 7.33 -11.83 -0.61
N TYR A 230 7.41 -12.09 -1.91
CA TYR A 230 8.66 -12.13 -2.67
C TYR A 230 9.46 -10.83 -2.51
N LEU A 231 8.82 -9.67 -2.72
CA LEU A 231 9.48 -8.36 -2.56
C LEU A 231 9.91 -8.10 -1.11
N ALA A 232 9.15 -8.60 -0.13
CA ALA A 232 9.46 -8.43 1.28
C ALA A 232 10.63 -9.31 1.75
N THR A 233 10.84 -10.48 1.14
CA THR A 233 11.69 -11.53 1.74
C THR A 233 12.82 -12.04 0.85
N SER A 234 12.66 -11.99 -0.49
CA SER A 234 13.68 -12.58 -1.38
C SER A 234 15.00 -11.81 -1.36
N PRO A 235 16.13 -12.51 -1.30
CA PRO A 235 17.46 -11.90 -1.52
C PRO A 235 17.65 -11.41 -2.95
N ASP A 236 16.97 -12.02 -3.94
CA ASP A 236 17.12 -11.66 -5.36
C ASP A 236 16.72 -10.21 -5.68
N VAL A 237 15.95 -9.59 -4.79
CA VAL A 237 15.47 -8.22 -4.92
C VAL A 237 15.90 -7.34 -3.73
N ALA A 238 17.00 -7.72 -3.06
CA ALA A 238 17.49 -7.00 -1.88
C ALA A 238 17.76 -5.52 -2.21
N ASP A 239 18.41 -5.27 -3.33
CA ASP A 239 18.82 -3.93 -3.78
C ASP A 239 17.91 -3.37 -4.90
N ALA A 240 16.88 -4.14 -5.31
CA ALA A 240 15.96 -3.69 -6.35
C ALA A 240 15.05 -2.58 -5.82
N THR A 241 14.97 -1.47 -6.54
CA THR A 241 14.15 -0.31 -6.17
C THR A 241 13.50 0.35 -7.40
N GLY A 242 12.33 0.96 -7.23
CA GLY A 242 11.57 1.61 -8.31
C GLY A 242 10.85 0.65 -9.27
N GLY A 243 10.89 -0.66 -9.00
CA GLY A 243 10.35 -1.69 -9.87
C GLY A 243 8.84 -1.92 -9.71
N TYR A 244 8.20 -2.30 -10.81
CA TYR A 244 6.82 -2.81 -10.86
C TYR A 244 6.85 -4.32 -11.10
N TYR A 245 6.30 -5.10 -10.17
CA TYR A 245 6.40 -6.55 -10.18
C TYR A 245 5.03 -7.22 -10.34
N VAL A 246 4.98 -8.20 -11.26
CA VAL A 246 3.81 -9.05 -11.52
C VAL A 246 4.26 -10.50 -11.48
N LYS A 247 3.59 -11.34 -10.69
CA LYS A 247 3.96 -12.76 -10.52
C LYS A 247 5.44 -12.94 -10.17
N SER A 248 5.93 -12.12 -9.21
CA SER A 248 7.32 -12.08 -8.74
C SER A 248 8.37 -11.81 -9.82
N ARG A 249 7.99 -11.16 -10.92
CA ARG A 249 8.88 -10.76 -12.01
C ARG A 249 8.76 -9.27 -12.28
N LEU A 250 9.90 -8.63 -12.51
CA LEU A 250 9.94 -7.24 -12.96
C LEU A 250 9.18 -7.11 -14.30
N ARG A 251 8.36 -6.07 -14.41
CA ARG A 251 7.61 -5.70 -15.60
C ARG A 251 7.67 -4.20 -15.83
N GLU A 252 7.54 -3.79 -17.06
CA GLU A 252 7.35 -2.38 -17.37
C GLU A 252 5.90 -1.98 -17.09
N PRO A 253 5.66 -0.92 -16.29
CA PRO A 253 4.34 -0.35 -16.13
C PRO A 253 3.98 0.50 -17.37
N SER A 254 2.75 1.06 -17.40
CA SER A 254 2.32 1.95 -18.49
C SER A 254 3.28 3.15 -18.66
N LYS A 255 3.28 3.77 -19.85
CA LYS A 255 4.09 4.98 -20.13
C LYS A 255 3.79 6.10 -19.13
N ALA A 256 2.53 6.31 -18.77
CA ALA A 256 2.13 7.31 -17.77
C ALA A 256 2.75 7.02 -16.38
N ALA A 257 2.92 5.76 -16.01
CA ALA A 257 3.55 5.38 -14.75
C ALA A 257 5.10 5.51 -14.76
N GLN A 258 5.68 5.81 -15.93
CA GLN A 258 7.12 6.02 -16.10
C GLN A 258 7.49 7.50 -16.20
N ASP A 259 6.50 8.39 -16.22
CA ASP A 259 6.71 9.84 -16.33
C ASP A 259 7.23 10.43 -15.02
N GLU A 260 8.51 10.78 -15.00
CA GLU A 260 9.16 11.34 -13.82
C GLU A 260 8.70 12.76 -13.48
N ALA A 261 8.29 13.55 -14.48
CA ALA A 261 7.81 14.91 -14.23
C ALA A 261 6.46 14.84 -13.49
N THR A 262 5.56 13.98 -13.97
CA THR A 262 4.28 13.69 -13.31
C THR A 262 4.51 13.11 -11.90
N ALA A 263 5.49 12.21 -11.71
CA ALA A 263 5.79 11.63 -10.40
C ALA A 263 6.25 12.70 -9.40
N ARG A 264 7.13 13.61 -9.80
CA ARG A 264 7.58 14.74 -8.96
C ARG A 264 6.43 15.68 -8.62
N ARG A 265 5.63 16.06 -9.60
CA ARG A 265 4.51 16.98 -9.34
C ARG A 265 3.43 16.35 -8.46
N LEU A 266 3.12 15.08 -8.66
CA LEU A 266 2.20 14.35 -7.78
C LEU A 266 2.74 14.27 -6.35
N TRP A 267 4.05 14.10 -6.18
CA TRP A 267 4.68 14.10 -4.86
C TRP A 267 4.46 15.44 -4.15
N GLU A 268 4.76 16.57 -4.81
CA GLU A 268 4.57 17.92 -4.28
C GLU A 268 3.12 18.17 -3.89
N LEU A 269 2.17 17.83 -4.76
CA LEU A 269 0.74 17.95 -4.48
C LEU A 269 0.31 17.06 -3.30
N SER A 270 0.88 15.88 -3.17
CA SER A 270 0.60 15.00 -2.04
C SER A 270 1.18 15.54 -0.74
N GLU A 271 2.35 16.21 -0.76
CA GLU A 271 2.89 16.95 0.39
C GLU A 271 1.95 18.09 0.79
N GLU A 272 1.49 18.89 -0.16
CA GLU A 272 0.54 19.97 0.07
C GLU A 272 -0.78 19.48 0.68
N LEU A 273 -1.41 18.47 0.06
CA LEU A 273 -2.68 17.89 0.50
C LEU A 273 -2.58 17.26 1.90
N THR A 274 -1.50 16.58 2.18
CA THR A 274 -1.32 15.93 3.49
C THR A 274 -0.75 16.84 4.56
N GLY A 275 -0.36 18.07 4.22
CA GLY A 275 0.33 18.98 5.14
C GLY A 275 1.66 18.41 5.64
N LEU A 276 2.32 17.62 4.81
CA LEU A 276 3.67 17.15 5.07
C LEU A 276 4.63 18.28 4.71
N THR A 277 5.32 18.83 5.71
CA THR A 277 6.36 19.83 5.45
C THR A 277 7.51 19.17 4.71
N PRO A 278 7.95 19.67 3.54
CA PRO A 278 9.10 19.13 2.84
C PRO A 278 10.30 19.02 3.79
N ALA A 279 10.97 17.88 3.80
CA ALA A 279 12.24 17.76 4.51
C ALA A 279 13.19 18.82 3.94
N ARG A 280 13.68 19.76 4.77
CA ARG A 280 14.72 20.69 4.35
C ARG A 280 15.88 19.85 3.77
N PRO A 281 16.39 20.17 2.58
CA PRO A 281 17.60 19.52 2.10
C PRO A 281 18.68 19.71 3.18
N ALA A 282 19.33 18.63 3.57
CA ALA A 282 20.47 18.67 4.49
C ALA A 282 21.49 19.66 3.89
N GLY A 283 21.81 20.71 4.63
CA GLY A 283 22.40 21.97 4.25
C GLY A 283 23.45 21.91 3.14
N THR A 284 23.35 22.87 2.25
CA THR A 284 24.46 23.42 1.45
C THR A 284 25.36 24.22 2.35
#